data_9ddd2e21828a209ded42852dae700265
#
_entry.id   9ddd2e21828a209ded42852dae700265
#
_cell.length_a   1.000
_cell.length_b   1.000
_cell.length_c   1.000
_cell.angle_alpha   90.00
_cell.angle_beta   90.00
_cell.angle_gamma   90.00
#
_symmetry.space_group_name_H-M   'P 1'
#
loop_
_entity.id
_entity.type
_entity.pdbx_description
1 polymer ?
#
loop_
_entity_poly.entity_id
_entity_poly.type
_entity_poly.pdbx_seq_one_letter_code
_entity_poly.pdbx_strand_id
1 'polypeptide(L)'
;LKKYKINAIIAEVEDKIKYKRQPLVGSSDALTIEEWKKLSEYAHERNISISPLVQGLGHASFVLKHEKYKDLRDDPESDWAFNPLDPKTYEVQYDLYRDALEALPHGKYLHVGGDEVKTTGRNSGKSALELQLIWLNKVCQFAEEAGRTPIFWDDMPLKQTGVYRPMFRPEMSKAKVDSIWNTNQEKLEAFLPQFPKNCIYMRWNYHSPEAYGNTKTMQWFRDHGLKVMGATA
;
A
#
# COMPACT_ATOMS: atom_id res chain seq x y z
N LEU A 1 10.71 -9.97 20.06
CA LEU A 1 9.74 -8.89 19.82
C LEU A 1 9.21 -8.31 21.12
N LYS A 2 8.71 -9.13 22.05
CA LYS A 2 8.18 -8.66 23.36
C LYS A 2 9.16 -7.78 24.13
N LYS A 3 10.46 -8.10 24.13
CA LYS A 3 11.54 -7.31 24.75
C LYS A 3 11.57 -5.86 24.26
N TYR A 4 11.22 -5.65 22.98
CA TYR A 4 11.22 -4.33 22.34
C TYR A 4 9.83 -3.67 22.31
N LYS A 5 8.85 -4.21 23.07
CA LYS A 5 7.46 -3.72 23.14
C LYS A 5 6.76 -3.68 21.77
N ILE A 6 7.18 -4.52 20.81
CA ILE A 6 6.49 -4.68 19.54
C ILE A 6 5.20 -5.44 19.80
N ASN A 7 4.08 -4.89 19.37
CA ASN A 7 2.73 -5.46 19.54
C ASN A 7 1.97 -5.65 18.22
N ALA A 8 2.55 -5.21 17.10
CA ALA A 8 1.99 -5.41 15.76
C ALA A 8 3.09 -5.71 14.74
N ILE A 9 2.78 -6.54 13.77
CA ILE A 9 3.63 -6.86 12.61
C ILE A 9 2.77 -6.67 11.37
N ILE A 10 3.32 -5.98 10.37
CA ILE A 10 2.81 -6.01 9.00
C ILE A 10 3.69 -7.00 8.24
N ALA A 11 3.09 -8.11 7.82
CA ALA A 11 3.79 -9.17 7.10
C ALA A 11 3.46 -9.06 5.61
N GLU A 12 4.47 -8.83 4.78
CA GLU A 12 4.33 -8.90 3.33
C GLU A 12 4.24 -10.37 2.91
N VAL A 13 3.05 -10.76 2.47
CA VAL A 13 2.73 -12.18 2.25
C VAL A 13 2.66 -12.57 0.77
N GLU A 14 2.40 -11.66 -0.12
CA GLU A 14 2.41 -11.82 -1.58
C GLU A 14 2.14 -13.26 -2.06
N ASP A 15 3.16 -13.94 -2.61
CA ASP A 15 3.08 -15.33 -3.05
C ASP A 15 3.32 -16.37 -1.93
N LYS A 16 3.43 -15.96 -0.67
CA LYS A 16 3.74 -16.85 0.48
C LYS A 16 2.50 -17.44 1.17
N ILE A 17 1.33 -17.27 0.57
CA ILE A 17 0.10 -17.97 0.97
C ILE A 17 -0.30 -18.95 -0.13
N LYS A 18 -0.64 -20.19 0.22
CA LYS A 18 -1.36 -21.10 -0.67
C LYS A 18 -2.80 -20.66 -0.77
N TYR A 19 -3.06 -19.72 -1.68
CA TYR A 19 -4.38 -19.14 -1.88
C TYR A 19 -5.40 -20.19 -2.33
N LYS A 20 -6.59 -20.17 -1.73
CA LYS A 20 -7.71 -21.04 -2.12
C LYS A 20 -8.43 -20.51 -3.36
N ARG A 21 -8.65 -19.17 -3.40
CA ARG A 21 -9.42 -18.49 -4.45
C ARG A 21 -8.62 -18.26 -5.73
N GLN A 22 -7.31 -18.01 -5.57
CA GLN A 22 -6.39 -17.80 -6.70
C GLN A 22 -5.15 -18.70 -6.57
N PRO A 23 -5.29 -20.04 -6.75
CA PRO A 23 -4.27 -21.02 -6.39
C PRO A 23 -2.97 -20.94 -7.21
N LEU A 24 -2.99 -20.26 -8.37
CA LEU A 24 -1.78 -20.07 -9.19
C LEU A 24 -0.80 -19.05 -8.59
N VAL A 25 -1.26 -18.21 -7.66
CA VAL A 25 -0.46 -17.09 -7.14
C VAL A 25 0.54 -17.56 -6.08
N GLY A 26 0.16 -18.54 -5.25
CA GLY A 26 1.02 -19.05 -4.19
C GLY A 26 2.23 -19.81 -4.74
N SER A 27 3.41 -19.49 -4.22
CA SER A 27 4.65 -20.23 -4.55
C SER A 27 4.62 -21.66 -3.99
N SER A 28 5.52 -22.51 -4.50
CA SER A 28 5.60 -23.92 -4.07
C SER A 28 5.95 -24.07 -2.59
N ASP A 29 6.73 -23.12 -2.06
CA ASP A 29 7.17 -23.04 -0.65
C ASP A 29 6.24 -22.20 0.24
N ALA A 30 5.10 -21.73 -0.30
CA ALA A 30 4.12 -20.96 0.46
C ALA A 30 3.50 -21.81 1.60
N LEU A 31 3.20 -21.13 2.70
CA LEU A 31 2.43 -21.72 3.78
C LEU A 31 0.94 -21.79 3.41
N THR A 32 0.29 -22.79 3.90
CA THR A 32 -1.18 -22.90 3.83
C THR A 32 -1.84 -21.84 4.71
N ILE A 33 -3.11 -21.55 4.43
CA ILE A 33 -3.91 -20.66 5.29
C ILE A 33 -3.93 -21.16 6.74
N GLU A 34 -4.01 -22.48 6.94
CA GLU A 34 -4.04 -23.07 8.29
C GLU A 34 -2.68 -22.94 9.03
N GLU A 35 -1.57 -23.01 8.31
CA GLU A 35 -0.24 -22.77 8.91
C GLU A 35 -0.08 -21.30 9.31
N TRP A 36 -0.53 -20.37 8.46
CA TRP A 36 -0.56 -18.94 8.79
C TRP A 36 -1.48 -18.64 9.99
N LYS A 37 -2.65 -19.30 10.09
CA LYS A 37 -3.55 -19.19 11.26
C LYS A 37 -2.85 -19.60 12.53
N LYS A 38 -2.15 -20.73 12.53
CA LYS A 38 -1.38 -21.18 13.70
C LYS A 38 -0.32 -20.17 14.13
N LEU A 39 0.37 -19.56 13.15
CA LEU A 39 1.35 -18.50 13.43
C LEU A 39 0.67 -17.26 14.00
N SER A 40 -0.46 -16.86 13.44
CA SER A 40 -1.26 -15.73 13.91
C SER A 40 -1.76 -15.95 15.35
N GLU A 41 -2.26 -17.15 15.66
CA GLU A 41 -2.69 -17.52 17.01
C GLU A 41 -1.53 -17.49 18.00
N TYR A 42 -0.41 -18.13 17.65
CA TYR A 42 0.80 -18.11 18.49
C TYR A 42 1.27 -16.68 18.83
N ALA A 43 1.19 -15.76 17.86
CA ALA A 43 1.52 -14.37 18.09
C ALA A 43 0.48 -13.66 18.97
N HIS A 44 -0.81 -13.92 18.71
CA HIS A 44 -1.93 -13.34 19.45
C HIS A 44 -1.89 -13.66 20.94
N GLU A 45 -1.63 -14.92 21.30
CA GLU A 45 -1.42 -15.36 22.69
C GLU A 45 -0.29 -14.60 23.41
N ARG A 46 0.58 -13.95 22.63
CA ARG A 46 1.73 -13.15 23.13
C ARG A 46 1.50 -11.64 22.98
N ASN A 47 0.26 -11.24 22.77
CA ASN A 47 -0.17 -9.85 22.54
C ASN A 47 0.54 -9.20 21.32
N ILE A 48 0.77 -9.98 20.27
CA ILE A 48 1.29 -9.50 18.99
C ILE A 48 0.24 -9.80 17.93
N SER A 49 -0.22 -8.76 17.21
CA SER A 49 -1.08 -8.94 16.04
C SER A 49 -0.24 -9.00 14.77
N ILE A 50 -0.54 -9.94 13.87
CA ILE A 50 0.05 -9.99 12.53
C ILE A 50 -1.02 -9.60 11.54
N SER A 51 -0.74 -8.60 10.72
CA SER A 51 -1.62 -8.10 9.66
C SER A 51 -0.95 -8.29 8.30
N PRO A 52 -1.69 -8.66 7.25
CA PRO A 52 -1.09 -8.85 5.94
C PRO A 52 -0.78 -7.55 5.23
N LEU A 53 0.33 -7.52 4.50
CA LEU A 53 0.57 -6.67 3.35
C LEU A 53 0.47 -7.56 2.11
N VAL A 54 -0.47 -7.24 1.24
CA VAL A 54 -0.62 -7.84 -0.08
C VAL A 54 -0.51 -6.71 -1.08
N GLN A 55 0.56 -6.69 -1.85
CA GLN A 55 0.80 -5.65 -2.84
C GLN A 55 -0.35 -5.57 -3.85
N GLY A 56 -0.74 -4.34 -4.16
CA GLY A 56 -1.80 -4.05 -5.11
C GLY A 56 -1.51 -2.77 -5.88
N LEU A 57 -2.07 -2.64 -7.04
CA LEU A 57 -1.80 -1.75 -8.13
C LEU A 57 -0.40 -1.98 -8.72
N GLY A 58 0.69 -1.66 -8.00
CA GLY A 58 2.08 -1.96 -8.37
C GLY A 58 2.62 -3.20 -7.66
N HIS A 59 3.88 -3.53 -7.92
CA HIS A 59 4.56 -4.74 -7.42
C HIS A 59 3.76 -6.04 -7.67
N ALA A 60 2.95 -6.04 -8.72
CA ALA A 60 1.94 -7.08 -8.97
C ALA A 60 2.47 -8.30 -9.73
N SER A 61 3.80 -8.36 -9.97
CA SER A 61 4.42 -9.43 -10.76
C SER A 61 4.16 -10.82 -10.18
N PHE A 62 3.99 -10.96 -8.85
CA PHE A 62 3.66 -12.24 -8.25
C PHE A 62 2.31 -12.81 -8.73
N VAL A 63 1.40 -11.97 -9.21
CA VAL A 63 0.13 -12.34 -9.86
C VAL A 63 0.25 -12.28 -11.37
N LEU A 64 0.67 -11.13 -11.92
CA LEU A 64 0.55 -10.80 -13.34
C LEU A 64 1.56 -11.54 -14.23
N LYS A 65 2.58 -12.20 -13.66
CA LYS A 65 3.47 -13.11 -14.41
C LYS A 65 2.73 -14.33 -14.99
N HIS A 66 1.61 -14.72 -14.40
CA HIS A 66 0.85 -15.89 -14.85
C HIS A 66 -0.04 -15.56 -16.05
N GLU A 67 -0.08 -16.44 -17.02
CA GLU A 67 -0.84 -16.28 -18.28
C GLU A 67 -2.31 -15.93 -18.04
N LYS A 68 -2.93 -16.58 -17.04
CA LYS A 68 -4.33 -16.35 -16.63
C LYS A 68 -4.67 -14.87 -16.35
N TYR A 69 -3.69 -14.07 -15.91
CA TYR A 69 -3.91 -12.70 -15.45
C TYR A 69 -3.33 -11.63 -16.38
N LYS A 70 -2.78 -12.03 -17.53
CA LYS A 70 -2.14 -11.08 -18.47
C LYS A 70 -3.07 -9.95 -18.91
N ASP A 71 -4.36 -10.24 -19.09
CA ASP A 71 -5.35 -9.25 -19.51
C ASP A 71 -5.63 -8.20 -18.43
N LEU A 72 -5.15 -8.40 -17.21
CA LEU A 72 -5.30 -7.43 -16.10
C LEU A 72 -4.14 -6.43 -16.01
N ARG A 73 -3.09 -6.59 -16.82
CA ARG A 73 -1.95 -5.66 -16.84
C ARG A 73 -2.37 -4.28 -17.35
N ASP A 74 -1.85 -3.23 -16.73
CA ASP A 74 -2.00 -1.86 -17.24
C ASP A 74 -1.22 -1.66 -18.55
N ASP A 75 0.05 -2.06 -18.56
CA ASP A 75 0.86 -2.22 -19.75
C ASP A 75 0.90 -3.71 -20.14
N PRO A 76 0.39 -4.12 -21.32
CA PRO A 76 0.37 -5.52 -21.74
C PRO A 76 1.75 -6.19 -21.71
N GLU A 77 2.83 -5.44 -21.95
CA GLU A 77 4.21 -5.93 -21.99
C GLU A 77 4.88 -6.01 -20.60
N SER A 78 4.20 -5.52 -19.55
CA SER A 78 4.76 -5.47 -18.20
C SER A 78 3.83 -6.14 -17.19
N ASP A 79 4.39 -6.99 -16.35
CA ASP A 79 3.68 -7.63 -15.24
C ASP A 79 3.73 -6.80 -13.93
N TRP A 80 4.22 -5.55 -13.99
CA TRP A 80 4.44 -4.71 -12.82
C TRP A 80 3.16 -4.18 -12.18
N ALA A 81 2.16 -3.79 -12.99
CA ALA A 81 1.00 -3.08 -12.52
C ALA A 81 -0.32 -3.62 -13.07
N PHE A 82 -1.33 -3.66 -12.22
CA PHE A 82 -2.72 -3.89 -12.64
C PHE A 82 -3.30 -2.67 -13.34
N ASN A 83 -4.22 -2.91 -14.29
CA ASN A 83 -5.09 -1.87 -14.82
C ASN A 83 -6.18 -1.52 -13.78
N PRO A 84 -6.17 -0.31 -13.19
CA PRO A 84 -7.12 0.08 -12.14
C PRO A 84 -8.55 0.31 -12.66
N LEU A 85 -8.75 0.34 -13.97
CA LEU A 85 -10.07 0.53 -14.59
C LEU A 85 -10.75 -0.79 -14.93
N ASP A 86 -10.04 -1.92 -14.90
CA ASP A 86 -10.64 -3.22 -15.17
C ASP A 86 -11.33 -3.77 -13.90
N PRO A 87 -12.64 -4.07 -13.94
CA PRO A 87 -13.35 -4.64 -12.80
C PRO A 87 -12.76 -5.98 -12.31
N LYS A 88 -12.21 -6.79 -13.20
CA LYS A 88 -11.60 -8.09 -12.86
C LYS A 88 -10.33 -7.93 -12.01
N THR A 89 -9.65 -6.80 -12.11
CA THR A 89 -8.54 -6.47 -11.21
C THR A 89 -8.99 -6.58 -9.75
N TYR A 90 -10.16 -6.03 -9.42
CA TYR A 90 -10.68 -6.04 -8.05
C TYR A 90 -11.18 -7.42 -7.64
N GLU A 91 -11.77 -8.19 -8.55
CA GLU A 91 -12.17 -9.58 -8.27
C GLU A 91 -10.96 -10.39 -7.78
N VAL A 92 -9.85 -10.32 -8.53
CA VAL A 92 -8.61 -11.05 -8.17
C VAL A 92 -8.00 -10.50 -6.88
N GLN A 93 -7.86 -9.19 -6.74
CA GLN A 93 -7.26 -8.59 -5.54
C GLN A 93 -8.09 -8.88 -4.28
N TYR A 94 -9.41 -8.78 -4.36
CA TYR A 94 -10.28 -9.07 -3.23
C TYR A 94 -10.24 -10.56 -2.83
N ASP A 95 -10.05 -11.46 -3.77
CA ASP A 95 -9.84 -12.87 -3.47
C ASP A 95 -8.54 -13.10 -2.72
N LEU A 96 -7.45 -12.44 -3.11
CA LEU A 96 -6.18 -12.50 -2.37
C LEU A 96 -6.33 -11.90 -0.97
N TYR A 97 -7.00 -10.77 -0.83
CA TYR A 97 -7.25 -10.15 0.46
C TYR A 97 -8.09 -11.05 1.38
N ARG A 98 -9.17 -11.66 0.87
CA ARG A 98 -10.01 -12.59 1.65
C ARG A 98 -9.18 -13.74 2.22
N ASP A 99 -8.34 -14.36 1.38
CA ASP A 99 -7.49 -15.47 1.81
C ASP A 99 -6.40 -15.01 2.81
N ALA A 100 -5.80 -13.85 2.59
CA ALA A 100 -4.81 -13.28 3.51
C ALA A 100 -5.42 -12.90 4.87
N LEU A 101 -6.63 -12.36 4.88
CA LEU A 101 -7.36 -12.04 6.11
C LEU A 101 -7.84 -13.30 6.83
N GLU A 102 -8.21 -14.35 6.10
CA GLU A 102 -8.51 -15.67 6.68
C GLU A 102 -7.26 -16.28 7.31
N ALA A 103 -6.10 -16.14 6.68
CA ALA A 103 -4.81 -16.62 7.17
C ALA A 103 -4.33 -15.88 8.43
N LEU A 104 -4.67 -14.60 8.57
CA LEU A 104 -4.23 -13.72 9.65
C LEU A 104 -5.43 -13.08 10.40
N PRO A 105 -6.24 -13.89 11.09
CA PRO A 105 -7.53 -13.46 11.67
C PRO A 105 -7.38 -12.41 12.78
N HIS A 106 -6.27 -12.38 13.51
CA HIS A 106 -6.03 -11.47 14.63
C HIS A 106 -5.38 -10.13 14.20
N GLY A 107 -5.10 -9.96 12.90
CA GLY A 107 -4.60 -8.69 12.37
C GLY A 107 -5.64 -7.57 12.47
N LYS A 108 -5.16 -6.34 12.65
CA LYS A 108 -6.02 -5.14 12.71
C LYS A 108 -6.06 -4.38 11.38
N TYR A 109 -5.08 -4.63 10.53
CA TYR A 109 -4.83 -3.87 9.32
C TYR A 109 -4.91 -4.75 8.08
N LEU A 110 -5.13 -4.10 6.94
CA LEU A 110 -4.83 -4.63 5.61
C LEU A 110 -3.94 -3.59 4.92
N HIS A 111 -2.66 -3.91 4.74
CA HIS A 111 -1.78 -3.05 3.98
C HIS A 111 -1.90 -3.40 2.49
N VAL A 112 -2.34 -2.43 1.69
CA VAL A 112 -2.68 -2.64 0.28
C VAL A 112 -1.51 -2.32 -0.68
N GLY A 113 -0.35 -1.90 -0.16
CA GLY A 113 0.79 -1.52 -0.98
C GLY A 113 0.61 -0.18 -1.65
N GLY A 114 0.79 -0.13 -2.96
CA GLY A 114 0.53 1.04 -3.81
C GLY A 114 1.74 1.93 -4.07
N ASP A 115 2.94 1.50 -3.66
CA ASP A 115 4.21 2.18 -3.89
C ASP A 115 4.77 1.93 -5.29
N GLU A 116 5.71 2.80 -5.68
CA GLU A 116 6.56 2.70 -6.88
C GLU A 116 5.83 2.37 -8.19
N VAL A 117 4.57 2.79 -8.33
CA VAL A 117 3.72 2.46 -9.48
C VAL A 117 3.20 3.69 -10.20
N LYS A 118 3.21 3.63 -11.50
CA LYS A 118 2.57 4.61 -12.38
C LYS A 118 1.75 3.86 -13.42
N THR A 119 0.44 4.06 -13.38
CA THR A 119 -0.49 3.46 -14.34
C THR A 119 -1.00 4.48 -15.35
N THR A 120 -1.42 4.01 -16.51
CA THR A 120 -2.00 4.79 -17.61
C THR A 120 -3.49 4.50 -17.80
N GLY A 121 -4.00 3.44 -17.16
CA GLY A 121 -5.35 2.93 -17.41
C GLY A 121 -5.53 2.54 -18.88
N ARG A 122 -4.48 1.95 -19.46
CA ARG A 122 -4.41 1.67 -20.92
C ARG A 122 -4.68 2.90 -21.76
N ASN A 123 -4.01 4.00 -21.45
CA ASN A 123 -4.14 5.29 -22.15
C ASN A 123 -5.55 5.90 -22.04
N SER A 124 -6.20 5.75 -20.90
CA SER A 124 -7.55 6.27 -20.62
C SER A 124 -7.68 7.81 -20.65
N GLY A 125 -6.56 8.52 -20.69
CA GLY A 125 -6.52 9.98 -20.56
C GLY A 125 -6.54 10.50 -19.12
N LYS A 126 -6.71 9.60 -18.12
CA LYS A 126 -6.63 9.97 -16.70
C LYS A 126 -5.19 10.10 -16.24
N SER A 127 -4.94 10.99 -15.29
CA SER A 127 -3.63 11.10 -14.65
C SER A 127 -3.34 9.86 -13.80
N ALA A 128 -2.05 9.56 -13.60
CA ALA A 128 -1.65 8.43 -12.76
C ALA A 128 -2.15 8.56 -11.31
N LEU A 129 -2.25 9.79 -10.79
CA LEU A 129 -2.79 10.04 -9.46
C LEU A 129 -4.30 9.78 -9.39
N GLU A 130 -5.07 10.21 -10.40
CA GLU A 130 -6.50 9.87 -10.47
C GLU A 130 -6.73 8.36 -10.49
N LEU A 131 -5.97 7.65 -11.31
CA LEU A 131 -6.05 6.20 -11.42
C LEU A 131 -5.72 5.51 -10.09
N GLN A 132 -4.68 5.96 -9.42
CA GLN A 132 -4.29 5.43 -8.12
C GLN A 132 -5.36 5.69 -7.05
N LEU A 133 -5.96 6.88 -7.03
CA LEU A 133 -7.01 7.20 -6.06
C LEU A 133 -8.32 6.45 -6.35
N ILE A 134 -8.66 6.23 -7.62
CA ILE A 134 -9.78 5.34 -7.99
C ILE A 134 -9.57 3.94 -7.40
N TRP A 135 -8.38 3.38 -7.60
CA TRP A 135 -8.02 2.08 -7.04
C TRP A 135 -8.02 2.10 -5.51
N LEU A 136 -7.34 3.07 -4.90
CA LEU A 136 -7.20 3.17 -3.45
C LEU A 136 -8.55 3.25 -2.73
N ASN A 137 -9.51 4.03 -3.26
CA ASN A 137 -10.84 4.11 -2.67
C ASN A 137 -11.55 2.76 -2.64
N LYS A 138 -11.44 1.98 -3.72
CA LYS A 138 -12.09 0.65 -3.80
C LYS A 138 -11.47 -0.36 -2.83
N VAL A 139 -10.12 -0.39 -2.72
CA VAL A 139 -9.46 -1.33 -1.80
C VAL A 139 -9.61 -0.90 -0.33
N CYS A 140 -9.68 0.41 -0.05
CA CYS A 140 -9.98 0.91 1.28
C CYS A 140 -11.42 0.59 1.71
N GLN A 141 -12.38 0.70 0.80
CA GLN A 141 -13.76 0.29 1.07
C GLN A 141 -13.83 -1.21 1.40
N PHE A 142 -13.18 -2.05 0.61
CA PHE A 142 -13.10 -3.49 0.89
C PHE A 142 -12.51 -3.76 2.28
N ALA A 143 -11.40 -3.11 2.63
CA ALA A 143 -10.76 -3.30 3.93
C ALA A 143 -11.70 -2.93 5.10
N GLU A 144 -12.41 -1.81 4.97
CA GLU A 144 -13.40 -1.36 5.96
C GLU A 144 -14.55 -2.34 6.11
N GLU A 145 -15.13 -2.81 5.01
CA GLU A 145 -16.18 -3.83 4.99
C GLU A 145 -15.72 -5.15 5.62
N ALA A 146 -14.43 -5.48 5.49
CA ALA A 146 -13.79 -6.62 6.14
C ALA A 146 -13.40 -6.37 7.61
N GLY A 147 -13.73 -5.22 8.19
CA GLY A 147 -13.40 -4.85 9.56
C GLY A 147 -11.92 -4.56 9.79
N ARG A 148 -11.19 -4.14 8.76
CA ARG A 148 -9.76 -3.82 8.83
C ARG A 148 -9.50 -2.36 8.53
N THR A 149 -8.50 -1.78 9.19
CA THR A 149 -8.01 -0.45 8.81
C THR A 149 -7.03 -0.58 7.65
N PRO A 150 -7.31 0.04 6.49
CA PRO A 150 -6.37 0.01 5.37
C PRO A 150 -5.11 0.82 5.64
N ILE A 151 -3.97 0.32 5.14
CA ILE A 151 -2.69 1.04 5.12
C ILE A 151 -2.22 1.12 3.66
N PHE A 152 -1.66 2.26 3.27
CA PHE A 152 -1.19 2.55 1.93
C PHE A 152 0.16 3.26 1.98
N TRP A 153 1.09 2.92 1.09
CA TRP A 153 2.35 3.64 0.93
C TRP A 153 2.12 5.01 0.29
N ASP A 154 2.62 6.06 0.91
CA ASP A 154 2.28 7.43 0.55
C ASP A 154 3.17 8.09 -0.51
N ASP A 155 4.15 7.37 -1.05
CA ASP A 155 5.17 7.92 -1.95
C ASP A 155 4.61 8.43 -3.29
N MET A 156 3.68 7.70 -3.91
CA MET A 156 3.23 8.02 -5.26
C MET A 156 2.41 9.30 -5.37
N PRO A 157 1.44 9.60 -4.50
CA PRO A 157 0.79 10.92 -4.50
C PRO A 157 1.78 12.09 -4.42
N LEU A 158 2.80 11.94 -3.60
CA LEU A 158 3.85 12.94 -3.42
C LEU A 158 4.76 13.05 -4.65
N LYS A 159 5.08 11.92 -5.26
CA LYS A 159 5.90 11.81 -6.46
C LYS A 159 5.21 12.43 -7.67
N GLN A 160 3.92 12.10 -7.85
CA GLN A 160 3.10 12.61 -8.95
C GLN A 160 2.86 14.13 -8.88
N THR A 161 2.89 14.71 -7.69
CA THR A 161 2.68 16.14 -7.47
C THR A 161 3.96 16.94 -7.29
N GLY A 162 5.13 16.30 -7.24
CA GLY A 162 6.43 16.97 -7.21
C GLY A 162 6.95 17.36 -5.82
N VAL A 163 6.32 16.89 -4.74
CA VAL A 163 6.75 17.15 -3.36
C VAL A 163 7.53 15.98 -2.71
N TYR A 164 7.77 14.91 -3.46
CA TYR A 164 8.43 13.70 -2.98
C TYR A 164 9.92 13.87 -2.68
N ARG A 165 10.67 14.61 -3.54
CA ARG A 165 12.14 14.66 -3.49
C ARG A 165 12.72 15.09 -2.13
N PRO A 166 12.14 16.09 -1.42
CA PRO A 166 12.68 16.52 -0.13
C PRO A 166 12.80 15.43 0.93
N MET A 167 11.97 14.38 0.87
CA MET A 167 11.98 13.27 1.82
C MET A 167 13.29 12.47 1.82
N PHE A 168 13.90 12.33 0.64
CA PHE A 168 15.11 11.55 0.41
C PHE A 168 16.38 12.38 0.35
N ARG A 169 16.30 13.63 0.81
CA ARG A 169 17.41 14.58 0.80
C ARG A 169 17.53 15.26 2.16
N PRO A 170 18.03 14.52 3.18
CA PRO A 170 18.14 15.05 4.54
C PRO A 170 19.01 16.31 4.61
N GLU A 171 19.97 16.46 3.69
CA GLU A 171 20.84 17.60 3.57
C GLU A 171 20.16 18.86 2.98
N MET A 172 18.94 18.73 2.46
CA MET A 172 18.25 19.84 1.82
C MET A 172 17.85 20.89 2.85
N SER A 173 18.24 22.15 2.59
CA SER A 173 17.90 23.26 3.49
C SER A 173 16.39 23.45 3.61
N LYS A 174 15.96 23.93 4.78
CA LYS A 174 14.55 24.25 5.05
C LYS A 174 13.95 25.16 3.98
N ALA A 175 14.66 26.22 3.61
CA ALA A 175 14.22 27.19 2.58
C ALA A 175 13.97 26.50 1.22
N LYS A 176 14.83 25.55 0.85
CA LYS A 176 14.66 24.81 -0.41
C LYS A 176 13.47 23.86 -0.35
N VAL A 177 13.27 23.16 0.77
CA VAL A 177 12.09 22.31 1.00
C VAL A 177 10.81 23.14 0.91
N ASP A 178 10.75 24.28 1.62
CA ASP A 178 9.60 25.18 1.61
C ASP A 178 9.29 25.71 0.21
N SER A 179 10.33 26.08 -0.56
CA SER A 179 10.18 26.51 -1.95
C SER A 179 9.53 25.42 -2.83
N ILE A 180 9.95 24.16 -2.69
CA ILE A 180 9.38 23.04 -3.45
C ILE A 180 7.91 22.84 -3.07
N TRP A 181 7.58 22.87 -1.78
CA TRP A 181 6.21 22.72 -1.30
C TRP A 181 5.32 23.87 -1.76
N ASN A 182 5.74 25.13 -1.59
CA ASN A 182 4.98 26.30 -2.01
C ASN A 182 4.68 26.31 -3.52
N THR A 183 5.56 25.70 -4.32
CA THR A 183 5.35 25.61 -5.79
C THR A 183 4.39 24.48 -6.18
N ASN A 184 4.28 23.42 -5.38
CA ASN A 184 3.67 22.19 -5.84
C ASN A 184 2.50 21.68 -4.96
N GLN A 185 2.36 22.14 -3.72
CA GLN A 185 1.33 21.61 -2.81
C GLN A 185 -0.10 21.75 -3.33
N GLU A 186 -0.42 22.80 -4.06
CA GLU A 186 -1.75 22.99 -4.66
C GLU A 186 -2.14 21.83 -5.57
N LYS A 187 -1.17 21.22 -6.26
CA LYS A 187 -1.42 20.04 -7.09
C LYS A 187 -1.85 18.84 -6.26
N LEU A 188 -1.30 18.68 -5.05
CA LEU A 188 -1.68 17.62 -4.14
C LEU A 188 -3.03 17.93 -3.48
N GLU A 189 -3.24 19.17 -3.07
CA GLU A 189 -4.48 19.65 -2.45
C GLU A 189 -5.70 19.53 -3.37
N ALA A 190 -5.51 19.70 -4.69
CA ALA A 190 -6.57 19.50 -5.68
C ALA A 190 -7.18 18.08 -5.65
N PHE A 191 -6.42 17.08 -5.18
CA PHE A 191 -6.89 15.71 -5.04
C PHE A 191 -7.38 15.37 -3.63
N LEU A 192 -7.26 16.28 -2.67
CA LEU A 192 -7.58 16.04 -1.26
C LEU A 192 -8.99 15.46 -1.02
N PRO A 193 -10.05 15.89 -1.73
CA PRO A 193 -11.38 15.29 -1.60
C PRO A 193 -11.45 13.80 -1.98
N GLN A 194 -10.48 13.31 -2.76
CA GLN A 194 -10.44 11.92 -3.24
C GLN A 194 -9.61 11.01 -2.33
N PHE A 195 -8.84 11.56 -1.37
CA PHE A 195 -8.06 10.75 -0.43
C PHE A 195 -8.97 10.05 0.58
N PRO A 196 -8.95 8.70 0.69
CA PRO A 196 -9.71 7.97 1.69
C PRO A 196 -9.36 8.42 3.11
N LYS A 197 -10.37 8.81 3.91
CA LYS A 197 -10.16 9.27 5.30
C LYS A 197 -10.02 8.12 6.30
N ASN A 198 -10.45 6.92 5.94
CA ASN A 198 -10.33 5.71 6.73
C ASN A 198 -8.96 5.03 6.57
N CYS A 199 -8.09 5.53 5.68
CA CYS A 199 -6.77 4.97 5.37
C CYS A 199 -5.67 5.57 6.25
N ILE A 200 -4.65 4.76 6.56
CA ILE A 200 -3.38 5.21 7.13
C ILE A 200 -2.37 5.36 5.98
N TYR A 201 -1.81 6.54 5.84
CA TYR A 201 -0.76 6.86 4.86
C TYR A 201 0.57 6.55 5.51
N MET A 202 1.22 5.45 5.07
CA MET A 202 2.46 4.99 5.65
C MET A 202 3.64 5.54 4.86
N ARG A 203 4.55 6.20 5.59
CA ARG A 203 5.80 6.73 5.08
C ARG A 203 6.89 5.68 5.22
N TRP A 204 7.49 5.26 4.11
CA TRP A 204 8.76 4.55 4.15
C TRP A 204 9.92 5.50 3.85
N ASN A 205 10.87 5.57 4.77
CA ASN A 205 12.11 6.33 4.62
C ASN A 205 13.14 5.78 5.61
N TYR A 206 14.17 5.18 5.09
CA TYR A 206 15.19 4.46 5.86
C TYR A 206 16.42 5.33 6.16
N HIS A 207 16.34 6.63 5.94
CA HIS A 207 17.42 7.59 6.21
C HIS A 207 17.15 8.34 7.52
N SER A 208 17.14 9.66 7.48
CA SER A 208 16.91 10.49 8.67
C SER A 208 15.42 10.77 8.86
N PRO A 209 14.76 10.18 9.88
CA PRO A 209 13.36 10.44 10.15
C PRO A 209 13.11 11.90 10.57
N GLU A 210 14.13 12.57 11.10
CA GLU A 210 14.07 13.96 11.59
C GLU A 210 14.28 15.01 10.47
N ALA A 211 14.67 14.57 9.28
CA ALA A 211 14.91 15.50 8.17
C ALA A 211 13.65 16.33 7.90
N TYR A 212 13.84 17.65 7.76
CA TYR A 212 12.74 18.60 7.62
C TYR A 212 11.80 18.26 6.46
N GLY A 213 12.33 17.80 5.32
CA GLY A 213 11.51 17.36 4.18
C GLY A 213 10.61 16.18 4.49
N ASN A 214 11.06 15.26 5.36
CA ASN A 214 10.29 14.11 5.80
C ASN A 214 9.18 14.53 6.78
N THR A 215 9.55 15.29 7.81
CA THR A 215 8.60 15.78 8.83
C THR A 215 7.54 16.68 8.23
N LYS A 216 7.90 17.57 7.30
CA LYS A 216 6.96 18.45 6.60
C LYS A 216 5.88 17.68 5.84
N THR A 217 6.24 16.59 5.20
CA THR A 217 5.28 15.76 4.48
C THR A 217 4.29 15.07 5.42
N MET A 218 4.79 14.49 6.52
CA MET A 218 3.91 13.89 7.53
C MET A 218 2.99 14.94 8.16
N GLN A 219 3.51 16.15 8.41
CA GLN A 219 2.72 17.26 8.92
C GLN A 219 1.60 17.64 7.95
N TRP A 220 1.89 17.73 6.63
CA TRP A 220 0.89 18.03 5.63
C TRP A 220 -0.31 17.05 5.69
N PHE A 221 -0.05 15.74 5.73
CA PHE A 221 -1.12 14.75 5.86
C PHE A 221 -1.96 14.96 7.13
N ARG A 222 -1.31 15.22 8.27
CA ARG A 222 -1.99 15.46 9.55
C ARG A 222 -2.84 16.72 9.51
N ASP A 223 -2.31 17.81 8.96
CA ASP A 223 -3.00 19.10 8.85
C ASP A 223 -4.28 19.01 7.99
N HIS A 224 -4.31 18.03 7.07
CA HIS A 224 -5.48 17.74 6.25
C HIS A 224 -6.36 16.59 6.79
N GLY A 225 -6.18 16.22 8.06
CA GLY A 225 -6.99 15.23 8.76
C GLY A 225 -6.79 13.78 8.28
N LEU A 226 -5.64 13.50 7.67
CA LEU A 226 -5.25 12.15 7.24
C LEU A 226 -4.38 11.49 8.30
N LYS A 227 -4.57 10.18 8.51
CA LYS A 227 -3.78 9.40 9.46
C LYS A 227 -2.44 9.04 8.87
N VAL A 228 -1.36 9.15 9.64
CA VAL A 228 0.00 8.82 9.17
C VAL A 228 0.68 7.82 10.09
N MET A 229 1.58 7.04 9.52
CA MET A 229 2.44 6.10 10.22
C MET A 229 3.83 6.08 9.55
N GLY A 230 4.89 5.92 10.33
CA GLY A 230 6.24 5.74 9.80
C GLY A 230 6.60 4.25 9.72
N ALA A 231 7.22 3.84 8.61
CA ALA A 231 7.95 2.59 8.48
C ALA A 231 9.45 2.95 8.48
N THR A 232 10.11 2.59 9.53
CA THR A 232 11.54 2.86 9.75
C THR A 232 12.33 1.56 9.73
N ALA A 233 13.60 1.61 9.32
CA ALA A 233 14.53 0.48 9.40
C ALA A 233 15.45 0.61 10.60
#